data_0946cf0e08f4ea61ad99ac4fb4e0f844
#
_entry.id   0946cf0e08f4ea61ad99ac4fb4e0f844
#
_cell.length_a   1.000
_cell.length_b   1.000
_cell.length_c   1.000
_cell.angle_alpha   90.00
_cell.angle_beta   90.00
_cell.angle_gamma   90.00
#
_symmetry.space_group_name_H-M   'P 1'
#
loop_
_entity.id
_entity.type
_entity.pdbx_description
1 polymer ?
#
loop_
_entity_poly.entity_id
_entity_poly.type
_entity_poly.pdbx_seq_one_letter_code
_entity_poly.pdbx_strand_id
1 'polypeptide(L)'
;MELAVGQFTRRGPIGALAQICPLFKGAGLASVVISFIMSTYYNVIIAYAIYYFFTAFKSDAPWSSCSNRWNTQKCWTTRALNLTKPLESRTPSEEFYDGKVLQVSEGIDNLGVIRWELAACLILAWILVYFSIWKSVKSSGKVLYFTATFPYLLILAFLAHSLTLDGSDVGLKYFFKPQWELLGDSKVWVNAAAQNFNSLGIAFGSVMSFSSYNRFNNQILFDTLAVSTINGFTSILVGIFAFATIGNIASEQGTPIESVVSDGPGLIFVVYPQAMAKMPAPQLWAVLFFFMLLCLGLNSQFAIVEVVVTSIQDGFPKLIKKHLMCHEMLVLIVVIISFLFGLPHITEAVWVFSLIDYTPPTYNNGTYKYPIWAETLGWIIASLSLICIPAQATVVILRTEGNSLLDKLRKSVKSDFNFCETCGQEKCQHTSSSKEEEREMTTLIDNKIDVQIVPTNRS
;
A
#
# COMPACT_ATOMS: atom_id res chain seq x y z
N MET A 1 -12.85 -10.04 -7.18
CA MET A 1 -13.92 -9.92 -6.16
C MET A 1 -14.02 -8.48 -5.62
N GLU A 2 -12.97 -7.86 -5.10
CA GLU A 2 -13.00 -6.50 -4.52
C GLU A 2 -13.47 -5.43 -5.51
N LEU A 3 -12.98 -5.45 -6.77
CA LEU A 3 -13.47 -4.57 -7.84
C LEU A 3 -14.99 -4.70 -8.05
N ALA A 4 -15.50 -5.93 -8.07
CA ALA A 4 -16.92 -6.18 -8.24
C ALA A 4 -17.74 -5.68 -7.06
N VAL A 5 -17.25 -5.92 -5.84
CA VAL A 5 -17.91 -5.47 -4.60
C VAL A 5 -17.97 -3.94 -4.53
N GLY A 6 -16.86 -3.26 -4.76
CA GLY A 6 -16.81 -1.80 -4.73
C GLY A 6 -17.68 -1.15 -5.81
N GLN A 7 -17.63 -1.65 -7.06
CA GLN A 7 -18.45 -1.14 -8.16
C GLN A 7 -19.94 -1.38 -7.94
N PHE A 8 -20.31 -2.55 -7.42
CA PHE A 8 -21.70 -2.92 -7.15
C PHE A 8 -22.30 -2.10 -6.01
N THR A 9 -21.59 -1.99 -4.88
CA THR A 9 -22.10 -1.30 -3.68
C THR A 9 -21.93 0.22 -3.73
N ARG A 10 -20.99 0.72 -4.54
CA ARG A 10 -20.59 2.14 -4.62
C ARG A 10 -20.20 2.73 -3.27
N ARG A 11 -19.66 1.91 -2.38
CA ARG A 11 -19.21 2.29 -1.04
C ARG A 11 -17.81 1.81 -0.78
N GLY A 12 -17.14 2.50 0.16
CA GLY A 12 -15.86 2.05 0.70
C GLY A 12 -15.98 0.74 1.49
N PRO A 13 -14.85 0.12 1.90
CA PRO A 13 -14.81 -1.24 2.47
C PRO A 13 -15.79 -1.51 3.60
N ILE A 14 -15.93 -0.58 4.55
CA ILE A 14 -16.86 -0.74 5.70
C ILE A 14 -18.31 -0.81 5.21
N GLY A 15 -18.69 0.13 4.34
CA GLY A 15 -20.04 0.22 3.81
C GLY A 15 -20.39 -0.94 2.88
N ALA A 16 -19.45 -1.29 2.00
CA ALA A 16 -19.61 -2.37 1.03
C ALA A 16 -19.80 -3.73 1.69
N LEU A 17 -18.93 -4.10 2.62
CA LEU A 17 -19.05 -5.38 3.33
C LEU A 17 -20.25 -5.42 4.29
N ALA A 18 -20.58 -4.28 4.93
CA ALA A 18 -21.80 -4.21 5.77
C ALA A 18 -23.08 -4.45 4.97
N GLN A 19 -23.11 -4.05 3.70
CA GLN A 19 -24.26 -4.19 2.82
C GLN A 19 -24.43 -5.61 2.28
N ILE A 20 -23.30 -6.27 1.95
CA ILE A 20 -23.32 -7.68 1.48
C ILE A 20 -23.68 -8.60 2.65
N CYS A 21 -23.01 -8.43 3.78
CA CYS A 21 -23.23 -9.21 4.97
C CYS A 21 -22.86 -8.37 6.19
N PRO A 22 -23.84 -7.93 6.98
CA PRO A 22 -23.60 -7.10 8.18
C PRO A 22 -22.56 -7.69 9.14
N LEU A 23 -22.50 -9.03 9.24
CA LEU A 23 -21.52 -9.74 10.05
C LEU A 23 -20.07 -9.46 9.62
N PHE A 24 -19.81 -9.28 8.32
CA PHE A 24 -18.48 -8.99 7.78
C PHE A 24 -18.10 -7.50 7.79
N LYS A 25 -18.92 -6.63 8.37
CA LYS A 25 -18.59 -5.22 8.57
C LYS A 25 -17.23 -5.02 9.26
N GLY A 26 -16.88 -5.94 10.16
CA GLY A 26 -15.60 -5.96 10.86
C GLY A 26 -14.40 -6.17 9.96
N ALA A 27 -14.52 -6.94 8.88
CA ALA A 27 -13.44 -7.11 7.91
C ALA A 27 -13.16 -5.79 7.15
N GLY A 28 -14.20 -5.03 6.81
CA GLY A 28 -14.03 -3.69 6.23
C GLY A 28 -13.36 -2.72 7.20
N LEU A 29 -13.69 -2.79 8.49
CA LEU A 29 -13.02 -1.99 9.52
C LEU A 29 -11.54 -2.40 9.67
N ALA A 30 -11.24 -3.70 9.64
CA ALA A 30 -9.87 -4.22 9.67
C ALA A 30 -9.02 -3.68 8.51
N SER A 31 -9.56 -3.68 7.28
CA SER A 31 -8.89 -3.10 6.11
C SER A 31 -8.56 -1.61 6.30
N VAL A 32 -9.47 -0.85 6.89
CA VAL A 32 -9.24 0.58 7.18
C VAL A 32 -8.17 0.79 8.25
N VAL A 33 -8.17 -0.03 9.30
CA VAL A 33 -7.14 0.02 10.36
C VAL A 33 -5.77 -0.30 9.78
N ILE A 34 -5.65 -1.35 8.96
CA ILE A 34 -4.40 -1.71 8.28
C ILE A 34 -3.94 -0.55 7.39
N SER A 35 -4.83 0.02 6.57
CA SER A 35 -4.52 1.15 5.70
C SER A 35 -4.08 2.39 6.48
N PHE A 36 -4.72 2.67 7.61
CA PHE A 36 -4.31 3.76 8.48
C PHE A 36 -2.90 3.55 9.02
N ILE A 37 -2.59 2.38 9.58
CA ILE A 37 -1.25 2.05 10.09
C ILE A 37 -0.23 2.13 8.94
N MET A 38 -0.54 1.54 7.78
CA MET A 38 0.33 1.60 6.60
C MET A 38 0.61 3.03 6.16
N SER A 39 -0.39 3.93 6.19
CA SER A 39 -0.22 5.33 5.80
C SER A 39 0.81 6.07 6.66
N THR A 40 0.95 5.71 7.92
CA THR A 40 1.86 6.40 8.85
C THR A 40 3.32 6.14 8.53
N TYR A 41 3.70 4.89 8.26
CA TYR A 41 5.09 4.56 7.94
C TYR A 41 5.43 4.75 6.46
N TYR A 42 4.49 4.52 5.55
CA TYR A 42 4.74 4.66 4.11
C TYR A 42 5.11 6.08 3.72
N ASN A 43 4.50 7.07 4.38
CA ASN A 43 4.83 8.48 4.15
C ASN A 43 6.23 8.87 4.65
N VAL A 44 6.80 8.12 5.59
CA VAL A 44 8.20 8.28 6.02
C VAL A 44 9.17 7.88 4.91
N ILE A 45 8.86 6.82 4.16
CA ILE A 45 9.66 6.41 2.99
C ILE A 45 9.61 7.52 1.91
N ILE A 46 8.45 8.15 1.72
CA ILE A 46 8.33 9.32 0.83
C ILE A 46 9.18 10.49 1.35
N ALA A 47 9.21 10.72 2.66
CA ALA A 47 10.08 11.76 3.25
C ALA A 47 11.57 11.48 2.97
N TYR A 48 12.02 10.22 3.02
CA TYR A 48 13.38 9.86 2.60
C TYR A 48 13.62 10.18 1.11
N ALA A 49 12.67 9.85 0.23
CA ALA A 49 12.77 10.17 -1.19
C ALA A 49 12.84 11.69 -1.43
N ILE A 50 12.07 12.49 -0.69
CA ILE A 50 12.14 13.98 -0.72
C ILE A 50 13.52 14.46 -0.26
N TYR A 51 14.05 13.91 0.82
CA TYR A 51 15.38 14.27 1.34
C TYR A 51 16.49 14.00 0.31
N TYR A 52 16.46 12.80 -0.31
CA TYR A 52 17.39 12.45 -1.37
C TYR A 52 17.21 13.31 -2.63
N PHE A 53 15.97 13.62 -3.00
CA PHE A 53 15.66 14.49 -4.13
C PHE A 53 16.31 15.87 -3.97
N PHE A 54 16.12 16.53 -2.84
CA PHE A 54 16.76 17.82 -2.59
C PHE A 54 18.29 17.72 -2.45
N THR A 55 18.78 16.62 -1.93
CA THR A 55 20.22 16.38 -1.80
C THR A 55 20.88 16.12 -3.13
N ALA A 56 20.18 15.56 -4.11
CA ALA A 56 20.68 15.26 -5.46
C ALA A 56 21.03 16.53 -6.27
N PHE A 57 20.52 17.70 -5.91
CA PHE A 57 20.89 18.98 -6.55
C PHE A 57 22.28 19.51 -6.13
N LYS A 58 22.91 18.91 -5.11
CA LYS A 58 24.26 19.32 -4.72
C LYS A 58 25.30 18.92 -5.77
N SER A 59 26.32 19.74 -5.96
CA SER A 59 27.37 19.51 -6.95
C SER A 59 28.11 18.19 -6.75
N ASP A 60 28.37 17.83 -5.50
CA ASP A 60 28.97 16.55 -5.13
C ASP A 60 27.92 15.66 -4.46
N ALA A 61 27.61 14.52 -5.09
CA ALA A 61 26.68 13.57 -4.54
C ALA A 61 27.25 12.98 -3.22
N PRO A 62 26.59 13.19 -2.07
CA PRO A 62 27.19 12.81 -0.78
C PRO A 62 27.36 11.31 -0.58
N TRP A 63 26.69 10.50 -1.40
CA TRP A 63 26.78 9.03 -1.40
C TRP A 63 27.88 8.49 -2.35
N SER A 64 28.70 9.36 -2.96
CA SER A 64 29.72 8.95 -3.92
C SER A 64 31.15 8.88 -3.37
N SER A 65 31.41 9.48 -2.18
CA SER A 65 32.75 9.57 -1.62
C SER A 65 32.80 9.29 -0.12
N CYS A 66 33.95 8.81 0.36
CA CYS A 66 34.24 8.57 1.78
C CYS A 66 34.86 9.80 2.49
N SER A 67 34.78 11.01 1.93
CA SER A 67 35.40 12.22 2.50
C SER A 67 34.48 13.07 3.35
N ASN A 68 33.28 12.59 3.68
CA ASN A 68 32.28 13.32 4.42
C ASN A 68 32.40 13.10 5.93
N ARG A 69 31.83 14.02 6.74
CA ARG A 69 31.91 13.97 8.22
C ARG A 69 31.25 12.75 8.86
N TRP A 70 30.26 12.13 8.17
CA TRP A 70 29.57 10.95 8.65
C TRP A 70 30.25 9.64 8.24
N ASN A 71 31.29 9.70 7.40
CA ASN A 71 32.00 8.52 7.00
C ASN A 71 32.92 8.02 8.11
N THR A 72 32.94 6.69 8.28
CA THR A 72 33.79 5.98 9.22
C THR A 72 35.10 5.54 8.56
N GLN A 73 36.04 5.04 9.35
CA GLN A 73 37.27 4.43 8.82
C GLN A 73 37.03 3.15 8.03
N LYS A 74 35.83 2.57 8.12
CA LYS A 74 35.41 1.37 7.38
C LYS A 74 34.84 1.70 5.98
N CYS A 75 34.75 2.99 5.61
CA CYS A 75 34.25 3.41 4.31
C CYS A 75 35.22 2.99 3.20
N TRP A 76 34.67 2.29 2.20
CA TRP A 76 35.46 1.75 1.08
C TRP A 76 34.88 2.19 -0.26
N THR A 77 35.77 2.60 -1.18
CA THR A 77 35.41 2.95 -2.55
C THR A 77 36.24 2.13 -3.54
N THR A 78 35.64 1.71 -4.64
CA THR A 78 36.28 0.98 -5.74
C THR A 78 37.41 1.75 -6.43
N ARG A 79 37.53 3.06 -6.22
CA ARG A 79 38.58 3.91 -6.89
C ARG A 79 40.00 3.66 -6.41
N ALA A 80 40.16 3.03 -5.25
CA ALA A 80 41.48 2.76 -4.68
C ALA A 80 41.86 1.29 -4.90
N LEU A 81 42.45 0.97 -6.03
CA LEU A 81 43.01 -0.36 -6.33
C LEU A 81 41.97 -1.47 -6.61
N ASN A 82 42.12 -2.20 -7.69
CA ASN A 82 41.39 -3.40 -8.12
C ASN A 82 41.28 -4.53 -7.05
N LEU A 83 40.90 -4.18 -5.84
CA LEU A 83 40.77 -5.05 -4.67
C LEU A 83 39.30 -5.34 -4.40
N THR A 84 38.98 -6.60 -4.14
CA THR A 84 37.69 -7.05 -3.63
C THR A 84 37.29 -6.29 -2.36
N LYS A 85 35.99 -5.96 -2.20
CA LYS A 85 35.48 -5.28 -1.00
C LYS A 85 35.85 -6.08 0.26
N PRO A 86 36.55 -5.48 1.26
CA PRO A 86 36.82 -6.13 2.53
C PRO A 86 35.53 -6.48 3.26
N LEU A 87 35.52 -7.61 3.99
CA LEU A 87 34.31 -8.24 4.57
C LEU A 87 33.53 -7.30 5.52
N GLU A 88 34.21 -6.39 6.22
CA GLU A 88 33.62 -5.46 7.18
C GLU A 88 33.52 -4.03 6.66
N SER A 89 33.82 -3.78 5.40
CA SER A 89 33.79 -2.42 4.84
C SER A 89 32.39 -2.05 4.36
N ARG A 90 32.08 -0.76 4.47
CA ARG A 90 30.81 -0.16 4.03
C ARG A 90 31.02 0.74 2.83
N THR A 91 30.04 0.74 1.93
CA THR A 91 30.07 1.68 0.79
C THR A 91 29.71 3.11 1.25
N PRO A 92 30.12 4.16 0.52
CA PRO A 92 29.72 5.54 0.82
C PRO A 92 28.19 5.73 0.88
N SER A 93 27.46 4.98 0.04
CA SER A 93 25.99 5.00 0.01
C SER A 93 25.37 4.38 1.27
N GLU A 94 25.91 3.25 1.75
CA GLU A 94 25.51 2.63 3.02
C GLU A 94 25.75 3.56 4.19
N GLU A 95 26.94 4.18 4.27
CA GLU A 95 27.26 5.12 5.34
C GLU A 95 26.47 6.42 5.27
N PHE A 96 26.14 6.91 4.07
CA PHE A 96 25.25 8.05 3.92
C PHE A 96 23.84 7.72 4.41
N TYR A 97 23.29 6.57 4.04
CA TYR A 97 21.96 6.16 4.46
C TYR A 97 21.88 5.96 5.97
N ASP A 98 22.75 5.12 6.55
CA ASP A 98 22.73 4.78 7.98
C ASP A 98 23.25 5.91 8.85
N GLY A 99 24.35 6.57 8.46
CA GLY A 99 25.06 7.55 9.29
C GLY A 99 24.56 8.99 9.15
N LYS A 100 24.03 9.41 7.97
CA LYS A 100 23.56 10.79 7.76
C LYS A 100 22.04 10.88 7.68
N VAL A 101 21.37 9.98 6.95
CA VAL A 101 19.94 10.05 6.77
C VAL A 101 19.23 9.53 8.00
N LEU A 102 19.45 8.28 8.37
CA LEU A 102 18.79 7.64 9.50
C LEU A 102 19.43 8.02 10.84
N GLN A 103 20.76 8.13 10.89
CA GLN A 103 21.57 8.22 12.13
C GLN A 103 21.20 7.10 13.11
N VAL A 104 21.28 5.88 12.61
CA VAL A 104 20.84 4.68 13.33
C VAL A 104 21.52 4.60 14.70
N SER A 105 20.71 4.49 15.77
CA SER A 105 21.19 4.27 17.13
C SER A 105 21.64 2.81 17.33
N GLU A 106 22.35 2.52 18.42
CA GLU A 106 22.84 1.17 18.74
C GLU A 106 21.71 0.16 19.01
N GLY A 107 20.48 0.64 19.23
CA GLY A 107 19.32 -0.23 19.44
C GLY A 107 18.04 0.54 19.69
N ILE A 108 16.93 -0.17 19.65
CA ILE A 108 15.57 0.38 19.80
C ILE A 108 15.31 0.97 21.20
N ASP A 109 16.09 0.56 22.19
CA ASP A 109 16.01 1.08 23.57
C ASP A 109 16.52 2.52 23.67
N ASN A 110 17.29 2.97 22.68
CA ASN A 110 17.76 4.35 22.57
C ASN A 110 17.04 5.05 21.43
N LEU A 111 15.91 5.70 21.72
CA LEU A 111 15.11 6.43 20.75
C LEU A 111 15.84 7.58 20.08
N GLY A 112 16.93 8.08 20.69
CA GLY A 112 17.70 9.20 20.18
C GLY A 112 16.86 10.48 20.02
N VAL A 113 17.22 11.30 19.05
CA VAL A 113 16.60 12.61 18.80
C VAL A 113 15.78 12.56 17.50
N ILE A 114 14.72 13.35 17.43
CA ILE A 114 13.96 13.53 16.19
C ILE A 114 14.85 14.19 15.13
N ARG A 115 14.91 13.60 13.95
CA ARG A 115 15.62 14.12 12.79
C ARG A 115 14.83 15.27 12.15
N TRP A 116 15.18 16.50 12.47
CA TRP A 116 14.45 17.69 12.00
C TRP A 116 14.44 17.85 10.49
N GLU A 117 15.52 17.43 9.81
CA GLU A 117 15.59 17.43 8.35
C GLU A 117 14.53 16.50 7.74
N LEU A 118 14.39 15.29 8.33
CA LEU A 118 13.37 14.33 7.91
C LEU A 118 11.96 14.75 8.34
N ALA A 119 11.82 15.40 9.51
CA ALA A 119 10.54 15.95 9.95
C ALA A 119 10.01 17.01 8.99
N ALA A 120 10.88 17.89 8.50
CA ALA A 120 10.50 18.88 7.48
C ALA A 120 10.08 18.21 6.16
N CYS A 121 10.78 17.16 5.72
CA CYS A 121 10.42 16.39 4.55
C CYS A 121 9.08 15.64 4.76
N LEU A 122 8.84 15.11 5.96
CA LEU A 122 7.58 14.45 6.31
C LEU A 122 6.39 15.42 6.30
N ILE A 123 6.58 16.63 6.84
CA ILE A 123 5.57 17.71 6.76
C ILE A 123 5.26 18.03 5.30
N LEU A 124 6.29 18.20 4.47
CA LEU A 124 6.11 18.46 3.04
C LEU A 124 5.35 17.32 2.33
N ALA A 125 5.71 16.06 2.64
CA ALA A 125 5.01 14.89 2.10
C ALA A 125 3.51 14.91 2.46
N TRP A 126 3.17 15.18 3.71
CA TRP A 126 1.77 15.26 4.14
C TRP A 126 1.00 16.45 3.56
N ILE A 127 1.69 17.59 3.33
CA ILE A 127 1.11 18.74 2.61
C ILE A 127 0.74 18.32 1.17
N LEU A 128 1.63 17.62 0.48
CA LEU A 128 1.37 17.13 -0.88
C LEU A 128 0.20 16.15 -0.90
N VAL A 129 0.14 15.22 0.05
CA VAL A 129 -0.97 14.27 0.19
C VAL A 129 -2.29 15.01 0.44
N TYR A 130 -2.31 15.96 1.38
CA TYR A 130 -3.50 16.74 1.70
C TYR A 130 -4.07 17.46 0.47
N PHE A 131 -3.24 18.23 -0.25
CA PHE A 131 -3.67 18.95 -1.43
C PHE A 131 -4.08 18.07 -2.61
N SER A 132 -3.63 16.82 -2.63
CA SER A 132 -4.03 15.87 -3.67
C SER A 132 -5.40 15.27 -3.43
N ILE A 133 -5.83 15.13 -2.17
CA ILE A 133 -7.08 14.44 -1.80
C ILE A 133 -8.20 15.42 -1.44
N TRP A 134 -7.89 16.65 -1.02
CA TRP A 134 -8.84 17.61 -0.42
C TRP A 134 -10.08 17.92 -1.27
N LYS A 135 -9.97 17.89 -2.61
CA LYS A 135 -11.08 18.14 -3.54
C LYS A 135 -11.71 16.90 -4.16
N SER A 136 -11.42 15.70 -3.59
CA SER A 136 -11.82 14.40 -4.14
C SER A 136 -11.04 13.97 -5.39
N VAL A 137 -10.95 12.66 -5.59
CA VAL A 137 -10.26 11.95 -6.69
C VAL A 137 -10.64 12.48 -8.09
N LYS A 138 -11.86 13.00 -8.26
CA LYS A 138 -12.32 13.56 -9.55
C LYS A 138 -11.52 14.75 -10.05
N SER A 139 -10.95 15.57 -9.16
CA SER A 139 -10.15 16.74 -9.53
C SER A 139 -8.70 16.39 -9.84
N SER A 140 -8.17 15.34 -9.24
CA SER A 140 -6.76 14.92 -9.33
C SER A 140 -6.44 14.08 -10.56
N GLY A 141 -7.43 13.69 -11.38
CA GLY A 141 -7.26 12.71 -12.45
C GLY A 141 -6.13 13.03 -13.44
N LYS A 142 -5.95 14.30 -13.83
CA LYS A 142 -4.88 14.69 -14.76
C LYS A 142 -3.48 14.55 -14.13
N VAL A 143 -3.35 14.88 -12.85
CA VAL A 143 -2.09 14.74 -12.11
C VAL A 143 -1.75 13.26 -11.96
N LEU A 144 -2.75 12.43 -11.62
CA LEU A 144 -2.59 10.98 -11.50
C LEU A 144 -2.15 10.32 -12.82
N TYR A 145 -2.65 10.76 -13.98
CA TYR A 145 -2.18 10.27 -15.27
C TYR A 145 -0.70 10.58 -15.48
N PHE A 146 -0.26 11.81 -15.21
CA PHE A 146 1.16 12.18 -15.33
C PHE A 146 2.03 11.37 -14.36
N THR A 147 1.67 11.35 -13.07
CA THR A 147 2.46 10.66 -12.04
C THR A 147 2.47 9.14 -12.20
N ALA A 148 1.48 8.55 -12.90
CA ALA A 148 1.45 7.13 -13.21
C ALA A 148 2.25 6.79 -14.48
N THR A 149 2.24 7.63 -15.52
CA THR A 149 2.90 7.34 -16.81
C THR A 149 4.37 7.74 -16.85
N PHE A 150 4.73 8.86 -16.22
CA PHE A 150 6.11 9.36 -16.18
C PHE A 150 7.13 8.33 -15.64
N PRO A 151 6.85 7.58 -14.55
CA PRO A 151 7.75 6.54 -14.08
C PRO A 151 8.11 5.48 -15.11
N TYR A 152 7.17 5.09 -15.98
CA TYR A 152 7.45 4.08 -17.01
C TYR A 152 8.51 4.56 -18.03
N LEU A 153 8.47 5.83 -18.42
CA LEU A 153 9.47 6.41 -19.31
C LEU A 153 10.86 6.35 -18.67
N LEU A 154 10.95 6.65 -17.37
CA LEU A 154 12.23 6.59 -16.66
C LEU A 154 12.70 5.15 -16.41
N ILE A 155 11.80 4.23 -16.05
CA ILE A 155 12.14 2.81 -15.88
C ILE A 155 12.72 2.26 -17.20
N LEU A 156 12.12 2.60 -18.34
CA LEU A 156 12.65 2.19 -19.64
C LEU A 156 14.02 2.79 -19.93
N ALA A 157 14.26 4.06 -19.60
CA ALA A 157 15.55 4.71 -19.76
C ALA A 157 16.63 4.07 -18.86
N PHE A 158 16.30 3.83 -17.59
CA PHE A 158 17.18 3.14 -16.64
C PHE A 158 17.45 1.69 -17.07
N LEU A 159 16.42 0.99 -17.55
CA LEU A 159 16.56 -0.37 -18.07
C LEU A 159 17.53 -0.41 -19.25
N ALA A 160 17.34 0.47 -20.24
CA ALA A 160 18.22 0.55 -21.39
C ALA A 160 19.67 0.79 -20.98
N HIS A 161 19.90 1.67 -20.00
CA HIS A 161 21.23 1.95 -19.48
C HIS A 161 21.79 0.77 -18.67
N SER A 162 21.03 0.18 -17.77
CA SER A 162 21.50 -0.92 -16.91
C SER A 162 21.93 -2.16 -17.70
N LEU A 163 21.29 -2.41 -18.85
CA LEU A 163 21.67 -3.49 -19.76
C LEU A 163 23.01 -3.26 -20.47
N THR A 164 23.50 -2.02 -20.53
CA THR A 164 24.83 -1.70 -21.14
C THR A 164 25.97 -1.74 -20.13
N LEU A 165 25.67 -1.93 -18.84
CA LEU A 165 26.70 -1.98 -17.80
C LEU A 165 27.45 -3.31 -17.79
N ASP A 166 28.76 -3.26 -17.54
CA ASP A 166 29.59 -4.46 -17.39
C ASP A 166 29.13 -5.28 -16.18
N GLY A 167 28.99 -6.60 -16.34
CA GLY A 167 28.54 -7.51 -15.29
C GLY A 167 27.02 -7.56 -15.10
N SER A 168 26.23 -6.79 -15.88
CA SER A 168 24.76 -6.88 -15.85
C SER A 168 24.25 -8.28 -16.21
N ASP A 169 24.97 -9.00 -17.08
CA ASP A 169 24.66 -10.37 -17.48
C ASP A 169 24.69 -11.36 -16.30
N VAL A 170 25.54 -11.12 -15.30
CA VAL A 170 25.63 -11.97 -14.09
C VAL A 170 24.34 -11.83 -13.28
N GLY A 171 23.87 -10.61 -13.07
CA GLY A 171 22.61 -10.34 -12.38
C GLY A 171 21.40 -10.89 -13.12
N LEU A 172 21.34 -10.73 -14.45
CA LEU A 172 20.25 -11.26 -15.27
C LEU A 172 20.24 -12.80 -15.26
N LYS A 173 21.40 -13.45 -15.35
CA LYS A 173 21.49 -14.90 -15.22
C LYS A 173 20.98 -15.37 -13.86
N TYR A 174 21.30 -14.64 -12.79
CA TYR A 174 20.79 -14.96 -11.46
C TYR A 174 19.26 -14.81 -11.39
N PHE A 175 18.69 -13.74 -11.92
CA PHE A 175 17.25 -13.47 -11.92
C PHE A 175 16.43 -14.51 -12.71
N PHE A 176 16.95 -14.90 -13.90
CA PHE A 176 16.23 -15.85 -14.77
C PHE A 176 16.61 -17.32 -14.53
N LYS A 177 17.59 -17.62 -13.68
CA LYS A 177 17.98 -19.01 -13.37
C LYS A 177 16.92 -19.67 -12.48
N PRO A 178 16.15 -20.65 -13.01
CA PRO A 178 15.12 -21.29 -12.25
C PRO A 178 15.73 -22.24 -11.19
N GLN A 179 15.22 -22.16 -9.98
CA GLN A 179 15.57 -23.08 -8.89
C GLN A 179 14.37 -24.02 -8.64
N TRP A 180 14.27 -25.05 -9.49
CA TRP A 180 13.12 -25.95 -9.48
C TRP A 180 12.93 -26.69 -8.15
N GLU A 181 14.01 -26.94 -7.41
CA GLU A 181 13.98 -27.60 -6.10
C GLU A 181 13.20 -26.80 -5.05
N LEU A 182 13.24 -25.46 -5.12
CA LEU A 182 12.54 -24.59 -4.18
C LEU A 182 11.03 -24.52 -4.43
N LEU A 183 10.53 -24.95 -5.59
CA LEU A 183 9.09 -24.97 -5.85
C LEU A 183 8.33 -25.98 -4.96
N GLY A 184 9.05 -26.95 -4.36
CA GLY A 184 8.50 -27.85 -3.35
C GLY A 184 8.31 -27.19 -1.96
N ASP A 185 8.93 -26.04 -1.71
CA ASP A 185 8.80 -25.34 -0.43
C ASP A 185 7.54 -24.43 -0.47
N SER A 186 6.63 -24.67 0.48
CA SER A 186 5.42 -23.86 0.64
C SER A 186 5.70 -22.39 0.93
N LYS A 187 6.84 -22.04 1.52
CA LYS A 187 7.23 -20.67 1.82
C LYS A 187 7.37 -19.82 0.56
N VAL A 188 7.87 -20.39 -0.54
CA VAL A 188 7.99 -19.69 -1.83
C VAL A 188 6.63 -19.24 -2.33
N TRP A 189 5.63 -20.13 -2.26
CA TRP A 189 4.27 -19.83 -2.70
C TRP A 189 3.56 -18.82 -1.79
N VAL A 190 3.76 -18.93 -0.47
CA VAL A 190 3.20 -17.98 0.51
C VAL A 190 3.79 -16.58 0.28
N ASN A 191 5.10 -16.47 0.12
CA ASN A 191 5.77 -15.19 -0.15
C ASN A 191 5.34 -14.59 -1.49
N ALA A 192 5.22 -15.40 -2.54
CA ALA A 192 4.74 -14.95 -3.84
C ALA A 192 3.29 -14.45 -3.76
N ALA A 193 2.42 -15.16 -3.05
CA ALA A 193 1.03 -14.73 -2.84
C ALA A 193 0.96 -13.44 -2.01
N ALA A 194 1.71 -13.33 -0.92
CA ALA A 194 1.77 -12.15 -0.08
C ALA A 194 2.25 -10.92 -0.88
N GLN A 195 3.30 -11.08 -1.69
CA GLN A 195 3.79 -10.01 -2.56
C GLN A 195 2.77 -9.57 -3.60
N ASN A 196 2.04 -10.51 -4.24
CA ASN A 196 0.99 -10.16 -5.19
C ASN A 196 -0.18 -9.44 -4.52
N PHE A 197 -0.61 -9.88 -3.34
CA PHE A 197 -1.66 -9.20 -2.59
C PHE A 197 -1.26 -7.78 -2.20
N ASN A 198 -0.03 -7.61 -1.73
CA ASN A 198 0.52 -6.29 -1.39
C ASN A 198 0.63 -5.37 -2.62
N SER A 199 1.18 -5.88 -3.72
CA SER A 199 1.39 -5.13 -4.97
C SER A 199 0.07 -4.65 -5.60
N LEU A 200 -0.97 -5.48 -5.58
CA LEU A 200 -2.30 -5.13 -6.09
C LEU A 200 -3.15 -4.34 -5.08
N GLY A 201 -2.73 -4.24 -3.82
CA GLY A 201 -3.49 -3.59 -2.76
C GLY A 201 -4.74 -4.35 -2.33
N ILE A 202 -4.74 -5.69 -2.48
CA ILE A 202 -5.84 -6.57 -2.05
C ILE A 202 -5.84 -6.65 -0.52
N ALA A 203 -7.02 -6.70 0.08
CA ALA A 203 -7.29 -6.67 1.52
C ALA A 203 -7.07 -5.32 2.22
N PHE A 204 -6.40 -4.37 1.59
CA PHE A 204 -6.26 -2.99 2.13
C PHE A 204 -7.51 -2.13 1.90
N GLY A 205 -8.46 -2.59 1.08
CA GLY A 205 -9.67 -1.84 0.74
C GLY A 205 -9.48 -0.78 -0.34
N SER A 206 -8.27 -0.56 -0.85
CA SER A 206 -7.98 0.42 -1.90
C SER A 206 -8.71 0.08 -3.20
N VAL A 207 -8.68 -1.18 -3.60
CA VAL A 207 -9.38 -1.68 -4.80
C VAL A 207 -10.89 -1.49 -4.68
N MET A 208 -11.49 -1.76 -3.50
CA MET A 208 -12.92 -1.50 -3.25
C MET A 208 -13.24 0.00 -3.29
N SER A 209 -12.42 0.84 -2.63
CA SER A 209 -12.65 2.29 -2.62
C SER A 209 -12.58 2.89 -4.01
N PHE A 210 -11.56 2.54 -4.81
CA PHE A 210 -11.46 3.08 -6.17
C PHE A 210 -12.57 2.58 -7.09
N SER A 211 -12.92 1.29 -7.02
CA SER A 211 -14.00 0.73 -7.84
C SER A 211 -15.38 1.27 -7.46
N SER A 212 -15.56 1.82 -6.26
CA SER A 212 -16.81 2.45 -5.85
C SER A 212 -17.15 3.71 -6.67
N TYR A 213 -16.15 4.33 -7.30
CA TYR A 213 -16.32 5.47 -8.20
C TYR A 213 -16.64 5.07 -9.65
N ASN A 214 -16.51 3.78 -10.00
CA ASN A 214 -16.81 3.29 -11.35
C ASN A 214 -18.30 3.35 -11.65
N ARG A 215 -18.64 3.41 -12.95
CA ARG A 215 -20.04 3.26 -13.38
C ARG A 215 -20.49 1.83 -13.16
N PHE A 216 -21.77 1.62 -12.81
CA PHE A 216 -22.33 0.29 -12.54
C PHE A 216 -22.12 -0.72 -13.69
N ASN A 217 -22.23 -0.25 -14.93
CA ASN A 217 -22.12 -1.09 -16.12
C ASN A 217 -20.67 -1.19 -16.68
N ASN A 218 -19.65 -0.83 -15.89
CA ASN A 218 -18.26 -0.94 -16.32
C ASN A 218 -17.83 -2.42 -16.44
N GLN A 219 -16.93 -2.73 -17.37
CA GLN A 219 -16.46 -4.09 -17.65
C GLN A 219 -15.42 -4.55 -16.63
N ILE A 220 -15.86 -5.10 -15.51
CA ILE A 220 -15.02 -5.55 -14.39
C ILE A 220 -13.98 -6.58 -14.83
N LEU A 221 -14.34 -7.50 -15.71
CA LEU A 221 -13.42 -8.55 -16.16
C LEU A 221 -12.23 -7.96 -16.91
N PHE A 222 -12.50 -7.01 -17.82
CA PHE A 222 -11.46 -6.32 -18.56
C PHE A 222 -10.52 -5.55 -17.62
N ASP A 223 -11.09 -4.79 -16.69
CA ASP A 223 -10.30 -4.03 -15.71
C ASP A 223 -9.44 -4.94 -14.84
N THR A 224 -9.99 -6.09 -14.39
CA THR A 224 -9.25 -7.05 -13.56
C THR A 224 -8.07 -7.65 -14.34
N LEU A 225 -8.29 -8.07 -15.58
CA LEU A 225 -7.24 -8.63 -16.42
C LEU A 225 -6.19 -7.58 -16.77
N ALA A 226 -6.62 -6.35 -17.12
CA ALA A 226 -5.70 -5.27 -17.43
C ALA A 226 -4.80 -4.91 -16.25
N VAL A 227 -5.37 -4.70 -15.06
CA VAL A 227 -4.60 -4.38 -13.84
C VAL A 227 -3.62 -5.50 -13.50
N SER A 228 -4.06 -6.76 -13.52
CA SER A 228 -3.19 -7.90 -13.20
C SER A 228 -2.05 -8.07 -14.22
N THR A 229 -2.34 -7.90 -15.51
CA THR A 229 -1.33 -8.02 -16.59
C THR A 229 -0.32 -6.88 -16.52
N ILE A 230 -0.78 -5.64 -16.33
CA ILE A 230 0.10 -4.47 -16.20
C ILE A 230 0.99 -4.62 -14.96
N ASN A 231 0.43 -5.07 -13.83
CA ASN A 231 1.21 -5.31 -12.61
C ASN A 231 2.31 -6.36 -12.83
N GLY A 232 1.97 -7.51 -13.42
CA GLY A 232 2.94 -8.56 -13.72
C GLY A 232 4.03 -8.10 -14.69
N PHE A 233 3.66 -7.41 -15.76
CA PHE A 233 4.62 -6.87 -16.74
C PHE A 233 5.55 -5.84 -16.10
N THR A 234 5.01 -4.92 -15.30
CA THR A 234 5.81 -3.91 -14.59
C THR A 234 6.78 -4.55 -13.61
N SER A 235 6.35 -5.57 -12.88
CA SER A 235 7.20 -6.30 -11.93
C SER A 235 8.40 -6.97 -12.62
N ILE A 236 8.18 -7.59 -13.78
CA ILE A 236 9.26 -8.19 -14.58
C ILE A 236 10.21 -7.11 -15.09
N LEU A 237 9.71 -6.00 -15.62
CA LEU A 237 10.50 -4.88 -16.12
C LEU A 237 11.42 -4.28 -15.05
N VAL A 238 10.85 -4.01 -13.87
CA VAL A 238 11.61 -3.48 -12.73
C VAL A 238 12.59 -4.53 -12.20
N GLY A 239 12.21 -5.81 -12.19
CA GLY A 239 13.09 -6.91 -11.81
C GLY A 239 14.33 -7.01 -12.72
N ILE A 240 14.17 -6.93 -14.03
CA ILE A 240 15.29 -6.93 -14.99
C ILE A 240 16.22 -5.74 -14.72
N PHE A 241 15.67 -4.54 -14.57
CA PHE A 241 16.44 -3.34 -14.24
C PHE A 241 17.21 -3.50 -12.92
N ALA A 242 16.52 -3.95 -11.86
CA ALA A 242 17.10 -4.13 -10.53
C ALA A 242 18.28 -5.12 -10.55
N PHE A 243 18.06 -6.32 -11.10
CA PHE A 243 19.08 -7.35 -11.12
C PHE A 243 20.22 -7.06 -12.07
N ALA A 244 20.00 -6.37 -13.20
CA ALA A 244 21.07 -5.88 -14.04
C ALA A 244 21.99 -4.90 -13.28
N THR A 245 21.39 -3.99 -12.50
CA THR A 245 22.11 -3.01 -11.65
C THR A 245 22.88 -3.70 -10.53
N ILE A 246 22.25 -4.63 -9.81
CA ILE A 246 22.88 -5.40 -8.74
C ILE A 246 24.05 -6.25 -9.29
N GLY A 247 23.86 -6.88 -10.45
CA GLY A 247 24.90 -7.65 -11.12
C GLY A 247 26.15 -6.82 -11.46
N ASN A 248 25.96 -5.59 -11.94
CA ASN A 248 27.06 -4.65 -12.16
C ASN A 248 27.79 -4.33 -10.84
N ILE A 249 27.06 -4.00 -9.76
CA ILE A 249 27.66 -3.66 -8.47
C ILE A 249 28.41 -4.86 -7.88
N ALA A 250 27.83 -6.07 -7.94
CA ALA A 250 28.45 -7.30 -7.47
C ALA A 250 29.75 -7.61 -8.22
N SER A 251 29.72 -7.48 -9.55
CA SER A 251 30.89 -7.65 -10.41
C SER A 251 32.02 -6.68 -10.08
N GLU A 252 31.70 -5.41 -9.83
CA GLU A 252 32.68 -4.40 -9.47
C GLU A 252 33.27 -4.57 -8.07
N GLN A 253 32.47 -5.02 -7.12
CA GLN A 253 32.91 -5.29 -5.76
C GLN A 253 33.65 -6.62 -5.63
N GLY A 254 33.57 -7.49 -6.65
CA GLY A 254 34.08 -8.85 -6.59
C GLY A 254 33.39 -9.71 -5.54
N THR A 255 32.12 -9.41 -5.24
CA THR A 255 31.32 -10.08 -4.21
C THR A 255 30.16 -10.87 -4.84
N PRO A 256 29.68 -11.95 -4.19
CA PRO A 256 28.50 -12.66 -4.68
C PRO A 256 27.26 -11.76 -4.65
N ILE A 257 26.30 -12.01 -5.56
CA ILE A 257 25.09 -11.18 -5.71
C ILE A 257 24.29 -11.13 -4.40
N GLU A 258 24.22 -12.23 -3.67
CA GLU A 258 23.51 -12.36 -2.41
C GLU A 258 24.01 -11.39 -1.33
N SER A 259 25.28 -10.98 -1.40
CA SER A 259 25.86 -10.01 -0.45
C SER A 259 25.56 -8.55 -0.78
N VAL A 260 25.16 -8.26 -2.02
CA VAL A 260 24.80 -6.92 -2.49
C VAL A 260 23.29 -6.67 -2.32
N VAL A 261 22.49 -7.74 -2.41
CA VAL A 261 21.04 -7.65 -2.20
C VAL A 261 20.78 -7.35 -0.72
N SER A 262 20.21 -6.18 -0.46
CA SER A 262 19.73 -5.80 0.86
C SER A 262 18.21 -5.81 0.90
N ASP A 263 17.66 -6.21 2.04
CA ASP A 263 16.21 -6.18 2.25
C ASP A 263 15.69 -4.77 2.53
N GLY A 264 14.43 -4.55 2.19
CA GLY A 264 13.74 -3.32 2.51
C GLY A 264 14.22 -2.08 1.73
N PRO A 265 14.12 -0.87 2.33
CA PRO A 265 14.46 0.39 1.66
C PRO A 265 15.95 0.55 1.35
N GLY A 266 16.82 -0.22 1.98
CA GLY A 266 18.26 -0.23 1.67
C GLY A 266 18.53 -0.45 0.19
N LEU A 267 17.76 -1.32 -0.47
CA LEU A 267 17.87 -1.51 -1.91
C LEU A 267 17.68 -0.20 -2.69
N ILE A 268 16.67 0.58 -2.32
CA ILE A 268 16.30 1.81 -3.03
C ILE A 268 17.27 2.97 -2.71
N PHE A 269 17.64 3.12 -1.44
CA PHE A 269 18.40 4.27 -0.97
C PHE A 269 19.90 4.05 -0.88
N VAL A 270 20.39 2.83 -1.06
CA VAL A 270 21.81 2.48 -1.07
C VAL A 270 22.26 2.05 -2.45
N VAL A 271 21.63 1.02 -3.03
CA VAL A 271 22.07 0.38 -4.27
C VAL A 271 21.93 1.31 -5.49
N TYR A 272 20.74 1.91 -5.65
CA TYR A 272 20.51 2.78 -6.82
C TYR A 272 21.30 4.09 -6.79
N PRO A 273 21.47 4.82 -5.67
CA PRO A 273 22.38 5.97 -5.61
C PRO A 273 23.81 5.63 -6.00
N GLN A 274 24.30 4.46 -5.57
CA GLN A 274 25.64 3.97 -5.95
C GLN A 274 25.75 3.75 -7.46
N ALA A 275 24.73 3.14 -8.09
CA ALA A 275 24.70 2.92 -9.52
C ALA A 275 24.65 4.26 -10.30
N MET A 276 23.80 5.18 -9.88
CA MET A 276 23.64 6.48 -10.53
C MET A 276 24.90 7.36 -10.44
N ALA A 277 25.69 7.22 -9.37
CA ALA A 277 26.94 7.95 -9.23
C ALA A 277 27.95 7.66 -10.35
N LYS A 278 27.77 6.58 -11.10
CA LYS A 278 28.63 6.14 -12.20
C LYS A 278 28.09 6.51 -13.59
N MET A 279 26.85 6.95 -13.67
CA MET A 279 26.21 7.32 -14.93
C MET A 279 26.76 8.67 -15.45
N PRO A 280 26.74 8.90 -16.78
CA PRO A 280 27.02 10.23 -17.32
C PRO A 280 25.96 11.22 -16.78
N ALA A 281 26.41 12.38 -16.29
CA ALA A 281 25.58 13.36 -15.59
C ALA A 281 24.83 12.78 -14.36
N PRO A 282 25.55 12.28 -13.34
CA PRO A 282 24.98 11.53 -12.22
C PRO A 282 23.91 12.31 -11.42
N GLN A 283 24.05 13.63 -11.34
CA GLN A 283 23.10 14.52 -10.69
C GLN A 283 21.72 14.51 -11.37
N LEU A 284 21.70 14.59 -12.71
CA LEU A 284 20.46 14.58 -13.47
C LEU A 284 19.71 13.25 -13.26
N TRP A 285 20.43 12.13 -13.35
CA TRP A 285 19.83 10.80 -13.15
C TRP A 285 19.33 10.62 -11.71
N ALA A 286 20.07 11.08 -10.72
CA ALA A 286 19.63 11.03 -9.32
C ALA A 286 18.36 11.86 -9.09
N VAL A 287 18.30 13.10 -9.59
CA VAL A 287 17.12 13.95 -9.49
C VAL A 287 15.91 13.29 -10.16
N LEU A 288 16.07 12.77 -11.38
CA LEU A 288 15.01 12.08 -12.11
C LEU A 288 14.52 10.82 -11.39
N PHE A 289 15.45 10.04 -10.83
CA PHE A 289 15.13 8.82 -10.09
C PHE A 289 14.32 9.11 -8.82
N PHE A 290 14.79 10.03 -7.99
CA PHE A 290 14.08 10.38 -6.77
C PHE A 290 12.77 11.10 -7.06
N PHE A 291 12.67 11.88 -8.13
CA PHE A 291 11.39 12.43 -8.59
C PHE A 291 10.42 11.32 -9.04
N MET A 292 10.92 10.31 -9.74
CA MET A 292 10.13 9.11 -10.09
C MET A 292 9.61 8.40 -8.84
N LEU A 293 10.47 8.18 -7.84
CA LEU A 293 10.07 7.57 -6.57
C LEU A 293 9.00 8.39 -5.84
N LEU A 294 9.10 9.72 -5.88
CA LEU A 294 8.08 10.61 -5.33
C LEU A 294 6.74 10.44 -6.05
N CYS A 295 6.74 10.39 -7.38
CA CYS A 295 5.52 10.17 -8.15
C CYS A 295 4.86 8.82 -7.79
N LEU A 296 5.64 7.75 -7.72
CA LEU A 296 5.15 6.41 -7.37
C LEU A 296 4.65 6.35 -5.92
N GLY A 297 5.45 6.88 -4.99
CA GLY A 297 5.13 6.87 -3.58
C GLY A 297 3.88 7.67 -3.26
N LEU A 298 3.75 8.87 -3.80
CA LEU A 298 2.58 9.73 -3.60
C LEU A 298 1.30 9.08 -4.14
N ASN A 299 1.34 8.42 -5.31
CA ASN A 299 0.18 7.72 -5.87
C ASN A 299 -0.33 6.62 -4.93
N SER A 300 0.59 5.81 -4.39
CA SER A 300 0.24 4.77 -3.42
C SER A 300 -0.30 5.37 -2.12
N GLN A 301 0.32 6.44 -1.62
CA GLN A 301 -0.12 7.11 -0.40
C GLN A 301 -1.51 7.73 -0.55
N PHE A 302 -1.82 8.31 -1.72
CA PHE A 302 -3.17 8.81 -2.01
C PHE A 302 -4.20 7.71 -1.93
N ALA A 303 -3.89 6.54 -2.50
CA ALA A 303 -4.78 5.38 -2.45
C ALA A 303 -5.05 4.94 -1.01
N ILE A 304 -4.01 4.81 -0.20
CA ILE A 304 -4.09 4.35 1.18
C ILE A 304 -4.91 5.34 2.04
N VAL A 305 -4.64 6.63 1.94
CA VAL A 305 -5.36 7.66 2.73
C VAL A 305 -6.80 7.81 2.26
N GLU A 306 -7.08 7.71 0.95
CA GLU A 306 -8.42 7.75 0.40
C GLU A 306 -9.30 6.62 0.95
N VAL A 307 -8.76 5.42 1.14
CA VAL A 307 -9.47 4.30 1.79
C VAL A 307 -9.97 4.72 3.18
N VAL A 308 -9.10 5.33 3.97
CA VAL A 308 -9.43 5.75 5.34
C VAL A 308 -10.52 6.81 5.32
N VAL A 309 -10.34 7.84 4.49
CA VAL A 309 -11.29 8.97 4.39
C VAL A 309 -12.66 8.50 3.90
N THR A 310 -12.71 7.79 2.77
CA THR A 310 -13.96 7.28 2.17
C THR A 310 -14.68 6.33 3.11
N SER A 311 -13.95 5.44 3.76
CA SER A 311 -14.55 4.47 4.69
C SER A 311 -15.14 5.13 5.93
N ILE A 312 -14.48 6.15 6.48
CA ILE A 312 -15.02 6.92 7.62
C ILE A 312 -16.27 7.70 7.17
N GLN A 313 -16.22 8.29 5.97
CA GLN A 313 -17.32 9.05 5.40
C GLN A 313 -18.57 8.16 5.19
N ASP A 314 -18.39 6.97 4.61
CA ASP A 314 -19.47 6.02 4.33
C ASP A 314 -19.94 5.29 5.59
N GLY A 315 -19.04 4.98 6.51
CA GLY A 315 -19.33 4.24 7.73
C GLY A 315 -20.06 5.06 8.82
N PHE A 316 -19.79 6.39 8.84
CA PHE A 316 -20.29 7.28 9.90
C PHE A 316 -20.91 8.59 9.37
N PRO A 317 -21.83 8.55 8.38
CA PRO A 317 -22.32 9.75 7.71
C PRO A 317 -23.04 10.73 8.64
N LYS A 318 -23.74 10.22 9.68
CA LYS A 318 -24.43 11.07 10.66
C LYS A 318 -23.46 11.85 11.55
N LEU A 319 -22.35 11.26 11.95
CA LEU A 319 -21.34 11.86 12.80
C LEU A 319 -20.59 12.96 12.05
N ILE A 320 -20.26 12.70 10.77
CA ILE A 320 -19.57 13.66 9.93
C ILE A 320 -20.42 14.86 9.62
N LYS A 321 -21.69 14.68 9.21
CA LYS A 321 -22.63 15.79 8.96
C LYS A 321 -22.87 16.65 10.21
N LYS A 322 -22.84 16.05 11.41
CA LYS A 322 -23.11 16.77 12.67
C LYS A 322 -21.90 17.57 13.16
N HIS A 323 -20.66 17.08 12.98
CA HIS A 323 -19.47 17.62 13.64
C HIS A 323 -18.41 18.20 12.70
N LEU A 324 -18.28 17.68 11.47
CA LEU A 324 -17.20 18.06 10.57
C LEU A 324 -17.60 18.93 9.38
N MET A 325 -18.86 19.09 9.08
CA MET A 325 -19.45 19.96 8.07
C MET A 325 -18.88 19.84 6.65
N CYS A 326 -17.60 19.51 6.41
CA CYS A 326 -17.02 19.39 5.08
C CYS A 326 -15.95 18.27 4.98
N HIS A 327 -15.75 17.76 3.76
CA HIS A 327 -14.81 16.69 3.44
C HIS A 327 -13.35 17.09 3.74
N GLU A 328 -13.00 18.33 3.45
CA GLU A 328 -11.65 18.87 3.63
C GLU A 328 -11.16 18.83 5.09
N MET A 329 -12.08 19.06 6.04
CA MET A 329 -11.77 18.98 7.46
C MET A 329 -11.51 17.53 7.90
N LEU A 330 -12.25 16.57 7.35
CA LEU A 330 -12.01 15.15 7.63
C LEU A 330 -10.62 14.74 7.12
N VAL A 331 -10.27 15.11 5.89
CA VAL A 331 -8.94 14.85 5.31
C VAL A 331 -7.85 15.46 6.18
N LEU A 332 -8.03 16.72 6.63
CA LEU A 332 -7.06 17.41 7.46
C LEU A 332 -6.84 16.68 8.80
N ILE A 333 -7.90 16.23 9.45
CA ILE A 333 -7.81 15.49 10.71
C ILE A 333 -7.07 14.16 10.50
N VAL A 334 -7.42 13.40 9.47
CA VAL A 334 -6.73 12.14 9.16
C VAL A 334 -5.25 12.39 8.91
N VAL A 335 -4.88 13.40 8.12
CA VAL A 335 -3.49 13.79 7.83
C VAL A 335 -2.73 14.16 9.10
N ILE A 336 -3.32 15.01 9.97
CA ILE A 336 -2.68 15.42 11.23
C ILE A 336 -2.45 14.21 12.14
N ILE A 337 -3.45 13.35 12.32
CA ILE A 337 -3.32 12.16 13.15
C ILE A 337 -2.26 11.23 12.58
N SER A 338 -2.28 10.95 11.28
CA SER A 338 -1.28 10.10 10.62
C SER A 338 0.12 10.69 10.70
N PHE A 339 0.29 12.01 10.60
CA PHE A 339 1.56 12.69 10.81
C PHE A 339 2.10 12.48 12.23
N LEU A 340 1.26 12.65 13.25
CA LEU A 340 1.67 12.45 14.65
C LEU A 340 2.11 11.01 14.90
N PHE A 341 1.40 10.03 14.35
CA PHE A 341 1.80 8.61 14.42
C PHE A 341 3.03 8.30 13.57
N GLY A 342 3.36 9.12 12.57
CA GLY A 342 4.57 9.02 11.76
C GLY A 342 5.83 9.55 12.45
N LEU A 343 5.70 10.44 13.45
CA LEU A 343 6.87 11.05 14.14
C LEU A 343 7.81 10.04 14.81
N PRO A 344 7.35 8.99 15.49
CA PRO A 344 8.25 7.99 16.05
C PRO A 344 9.14 7.30 15.01
N HIS A 345 8.69 7.21 13.76
CA HIS A 345 9.42 6.53 12.68
C HIS A 345 10.56 7.36 12.07
N ILE A 346 10.70 8.62 12.43
CA ILE A 346 11.80 9.49 12.02
C ILE A 346 12.77 9.80 13.18
N THR A 347 12.73 8.99 14.23
CA THR A 347 13.74 8.99 15.30
C THR A 347 14.94 8.14 14.89
N GLU A 348 16.03 8.23 15.63
CA GLU A 348 17.25 7.43 15.39
C GLU A 348 17.03 5.91 15.60
N ALA A 349 15.97 5.52 16.33
CA ALA A 349 15.55 4.13 16.45
C ALA A 349 14.71 3.74 15.22
N VAL A 350 15.23 2.82 14.41
CA VAL A 350 14.54 2.33 13.19
C VAL A 350 13.40 1.39 13.57
N TRP A 351 12.23 1.95 13.86
CA TRP A 351 11.04 1.18 14.29
C TRP A 351 10.32 0.47 13.15
N VAL A 352 10.39 1.03 11.95
CA VAL A 352 9.48 0.68 10.84
C VAL A 352 9.69 -0.73 10.34
N PHE A 353 10.95 -1.17 10.25
CA PHE A 353 11.27 -2.44 9.61
C PHE A 353 11.13 -3.64 10.53
N SER A 354 11.14 -3.40 11.83
CA SER A 354 10.98 -4.45 12.85
C SER A 354 9.56 -5.02 12.94
N LEU A 355 8.56 -4.28 12.43
CA LEU A 355 7.15 -4.65 12.54
C LEU A 355 6.62 -5.41 11.32
N ILE A 356 7.36 -5.42 10.20
CA ILE A 356 6.87 -5.93 8.92
C ILE A 356 7.32 -7.37 8.66
N ASP A 357 8.48 -7.77 9.17
CA ASP A 357 9.05 -9.11 8.89
C ASP A 357 8.94 -10.04 10.10
N TYR A 358 8.17 -11.12 9.94
CA TYR A 358 7.86 -12.09 11.01
C TYR A 358 8.97 -13.13 11.30
N THR A 359 10.12 -13.02 10.71
CA THR A 359 11.31 -13.64 11.30
C THR A 359 11.71 -12.77 12.48
N PRO A 360 12.13 -13.34 13.67
CA PRO A 360 12.59 -12.50 14.76
C PRO A 360 13.59 -11.53 14.16
N PRO A 361 13.21 -10.23 14.06
CA PRO A 361 13.94 -9.30 13.23
C PRO A 361 15.33 -9.16 13.80
N THR A 362 16.31 -9.48 12.97
CA THR A 362 17.71 -9.28 13.30
C THR A 362 18.19 -8.11 12.43
N TYR A 363 18.65 -7.06 13.06
CA TYR A 363 19.27 -5.95 12.36
C TYR A 363 20.76 -6.21 12.16
N ASN A 364 21.35 -5.67 11.09
CA ASN A 364 22.77 -5.78 10.80
C ASN A 364 23.28 -7.23 10.67
N ASN A 365 22.72 -8.00 9.72
CA ASN A 365 23.10 -9.38 9.41
C ASN A 365 23.08 -10.35 10.62
N GLY A 366 22.10 -10.18 11.51
CA GLY A 366 21.88 -11.10 12.63
C GLY A 366 22.58 -10.70 13.93
N THR A 367 23.25 -9.57 13.98
CA THR A 367 24.02 -9.14 15.18
C THR A 367 23.14 -8.54 16.27
N TYR A 368 22.01 -7.90 15.93
CA TYR A 368 21.11 -7.32 16.91
C TYR A 368 19.77 -8.07 16.98
N LYS A 369 19.38 -8.50 18.20
CA LYS A 369 18.06 -9.09 18.48
C LYS A 369 17.20 -8.06 19.18
N TYR A 370 15.97 -7.89 18.67
CA TYR A 370 15.02 -6.97 19.30
C TYR A 370 14.58 -7.46 20.67
N PRO A 371 14.40 -6.56 21.65
CA PRO A 371 13.90 -6.89 22.96
C PRO A 371 12.43 -7.35 22.91
N ILE A 372 12.03 -8.21 23.86
CA ILE A 372 10.70 -8.84 23.94
C ILE A 372 9.56 -7.82 23.91
N TRP A 373 9.74 -6.65 24.52
CA TRP A 373 8.72 -5.60 24.52
C TRP A 373 8.42 -5.06 23.11
N ALA A 374 9.42 -4.94 22.26
CA ALA A 374 9.26 -4.47 20.87
C ALA A 374 8.52 -5.51 20.03
N GLU A 375 8.84 -6.80 20.18
CA GLU A 375 8.10 -7.90 19.55
C GLU A 375 6.64 -7.92 20.03
N THR A 376 6.40 -7.75 21.33
CA THR A 376 5.06 -7.70 21.90
C THR A 376 4.25 -6.53 21.34
N LEU A 377 4.86 -5.36 21.17
CA LEU A 377 4.23 -4.20 20.58
C LEU A 377 3.84 -4.47 19.12
N GLY A 378 4.71 -5.11 18.35
CA GLY A 378 4.41 -5.53 16.97
C GLY A 378 3.18 -6.46 16.91
N TRP A 379 3.10 -7.44 17.80
CA TRP A 379 1.95 -8.33 17.92
C TRP A 379 0.67 -7.61 18.32
N ILE A 380 0.74 -6.64 19.23
CA ILE A 380 -0.42 -5.80 19.60
C ILE A 380 -0.93 -5.03 18.39
N ILE A 381 -0.04 -4.40 17.63
CA ILE A 381 -0.41 -3.63 16.42
C ILE A 381 -1.05 -4.54 15.36
N ALA A 382 -0.46 -5.69 15.09
CA ALA A 382 -1.00 -6.68 14.16
C ALA A 382 -2.38 -7.21 14.63
N SER A 383 -2.51 -7.50 15.93
CA SER A 383 -3.76 -7.99 16.53
C SER A 383 -4.88 -6.95 16.50
N LEU A 384 -4.55 -5.65 16.49
CA LEU A 384 -5.55 -4.58 16.49
C LEU A 384 -6.48 -4.66 15.27
N SER A 385 -5.96 -4.97 14.10
CA SER A 385 -6.75 -5.18 12.89
C SER A 385 -7.59 -6.46 12.97
N LEU A 386 -7.00 -7.56 13.46
CA LEU A 386 -7.69 -8.84 13.56
C LEU A 386 -8.84 -8.82 14.58
N ILE A 387 -8.67 -8.12 15.71
CA ILE A 387 -9.70 -7.98 16.76
C ILE A 387 -10.93 -7.23 16.25
N CYS A 388 -10.77 -6.32 15.27
CA CYS A 388 -11.89 -5.59 14.67
C CYS A 388 -12.95 -6.54 14.09
N ILE A 389 -12.57 -7.69 13.56
CA ILE A 389 -13.47 -8.65 12.92
C ILE A 389 -14.44 -9.27 13.97
N PRO A 390 -13.96 -10.00 14.99
CA PRO A 390 -14.86 -10.60 15.99
C PRO A 390 -15.56 -9.57 16.87
N ALA A 391 -14.91 -8.44 17.19
CA ALA A 391 -15.52 -7.39 17.99
C ALA A 391 -16.74 -6.79 17.28
N GLN A 392 -16.59 -6.43 16.00
CA GLN A 392 -17.70 -5.89 15.23
C GLN A 392 -18.79 -6.93 14.96
N ALA A 393 -18.42 -8.19 14.70
CA ALA A 393 -19.37 -9.28 14.57
C ALA A 393 -20.24 -9.43 15.84
N THR A 394 -19.61 -9.39 17.01
CA THR A 394 -20.30 -9.42 18.30
C THR A 394 -21.26 -8.24 18.45
N VAL A 395 -20.83 -7.02 18.13
CA VAL A 395 -21.68 -5.82 18.18
C VAL A 395 -22.88 -5.94 17.25
N VAL A 396 -22.69 -6.48 16.03
CA VAL A 396 -23.78 -6.69 15.07
C VAL A 396 -24.79 -7.70 15.62
N ILE A 397 -24.33 -8.83 16.14
CA ILE A 397 -25.20 -9.88 16.72
C ILE A 397 -25.99 -9.33 17.94
N LEU A 398 -25.33 -8.56 18.80
CA LEU A 398 -25.98 -7.98 19.96
C LEU A 398 -27.05 -6.94 19.58
N ARG A 399 -26.84 -6.16 18.52
CA ARG A 399 -27.79 -5.14 18.05
C ARG A 399 -28.89 -5.69 17.17
N THR A 400 -28.75 -6.91 16.65
CA THR A 400 -29.78 -7.54 15.82
C THR A 400 -30.92 -8.03 16.70
N GLU A 401 -32.18 -7.65 16.39
CA GLU A 401 -33.38 -8.08 17.08
C GLU A 401 -33.68 -9.54 16.74
N GLY A 402 -33.89 -10.37 17.76
CA GLY A 402 -34.23 -11.79 17.60
C GLY A 402 -34.42 -12.49 18.94
N ASN A 403 -35.27 -13.53 18.98
CA ASN A 403 -35.62 -14.27 20.17
C ASN A 403 -34.60 -15.34 20.57
N SER A 404 -33.72 -15.74 19.61
CA SER A 404 -32.66 -16.74 19.82
C SER A 404 -31.37 -16.28 19.19
N LEU A 405 -30.22 -16.77 19.71
CA LEU A 405 -28.90 -16.48 19.16
C LEU A 405 -28.77 -16.94 17.71
N LEU A 406 -29.39 -18.08 17.36
CA LEU A 406 -29.46 -18.58 15.98
C LEU A 406 -30.28 -17.66 15.06
N ASP A 407 -31.38 -17.10 15.55
CA ASP A 407 -32.21 -16.15 14.79
C ASP A 407 -31.47 -14.83 14.56
N LYS A 408 -30.74 -14.33 15.57
CA LYS A 408 -29.85 -13.17 15.43
C LYS A 408 -28.75 -13.39 14.42
N LEU A 409 -28.08 -14.54 14.48
CA LEU A 409 -27.05 -14.92 13.49
C LEU A 409 -27.62 -14.99 12.08
N ARG A 410 -28.77 -15.67 11.90
CA ARG A 410 -29.41 -15.79 10.59
C ARG A 410 -29.81 -14.44 10.01
N LYS A 411 -30.28 -13.51 10.82
CA LYS A 411 -30.61 -12.14 10.40
C LYS A 411 -29.35 -11.30 10.11
N SER A 412 -28.27 -11.48 10.88
CA SER A 412 -27.01 -10.76 10.67
C SER A 412 -26.21 -11.18 9.43
N VAL A 413 -26.50 -12.37 8.90
CA VAL A 413 -25.90 -12.86 7.62
C VAL A 413 -26.72 -12.38 6.42
N LYS A 414 -27.99 -12.02 6.61
CA LYS A 414 -28.87 -11.63 5.50
C LYS A 414 -28.42 -10.28 4.94
N SER A 415 -28.16 -10.25 3.63
CA SER A 415 -27.81 -9.03 2.89
C SER A 415 -28.98 -8.04 2.89
N ASP A 416 -28.63 -6.75 3.04
CA ASP A 416 -29.61 -5.65 3.02
C ASP A 416 -29.55 -4.93 1.66
N PHE A 417 -29.81 -5.68 0.59
CA PHE A 417 -29.83 -5.11 -0.76
C PHE A 417 -31.23 -4.60 -1.12
N ASN A 418 -31.32 -3.29 -1.28
CA ASN A 418 -32.46 -2.59 -1.86
C ASN A 418 -32.08 -1.86 -3.17
N PHE A 419 -31.24 -2.50 -4.01
CA PHE A 419 -30.85 -1.90 -5.28
C PHE A 419 -31.67 -2.37 -6.43
N CYS A 420 -31.91 -1.46 -7.39
CA CYS A 420 -32.46 -1.82 -8.69
C CYS A 420 -31.45 -2.69 -9.46
N GLU A 421 -31.83 -3.85 -9.93
CA GLU A 421 -30.99 -4.76 -10.69
C GLU A 421 -30.47 -4.17 -12.01
N THR A 422 -31.19 -3.17 -12.55
CA THR A 422 -30.87 -2.54 -13.85
C THR A 422 -29.89 -1.38 -13.74
N CYS A 423 -29.99 -0.54 -12.70
CA CYS A 423 -29.19 0.69 -12.55
C CYS A 423 -28.36 0.77 -11.27
N GLY A 424 -28.50 -0.16 -10.33
CA GLY A 424 -27.74 -0.20 -9.08
C GLY A 424 -28.01 0.94 -8.11
N GLN A 425 -29.13 1.67 -8.25
CA GLN A 425 -29.50 2.76 -7.34
C GLN A 425 -30.57 2.33 -6.33
N GLU A 426 -30.47 2.81 -5.08
CA GLU A 426 -31.47 2.52 -4.04
C GLU A 426 -32.85 3.10 -4.33
N LYS A 427 -32.92 4.18 -5.07
CA LYS A 427 -34.16 4.84 -5.51
C LYS A 427 -34.03 5.15 -6.98
N CYS A 428 -34.69 4.36 -7.82
CA CYS A 428 -34.78 4.66 -9.24
C CYS A 428 -36.21 4.43 -9.75
N GLN A 429 -36.51 5.00 -10.91
CA GLN A 429 -37.84 4.84 -11.54
C GLN A 429 -38.15 3.40 -11.92
N HIS A 430 -37.12 2.55 -12.16
CA HIS A 430 -37.28 1.13 -12.50
C HIS A 430 -37.77 0.29 -11.29
N THR A 431 -37.47 0.70 -10.05
CA THR A 431 -37.92 -0.01 -8.86
C THR A 431 -39.38 0.28 -8.53
N SER A 432 -39.93 1.42 -8.97
CA SER A 432 -41.35 1.73 -8.81
C SER A 432 -42.21 0.95 -9.77
N SER A 433 -41.80 0.74 -11.03
CA SER A 433 -42.58 -0.03 -12.00
C SER A 433 -42.62 -1.53 -11.68
N SER A 434 -41.51 -2.12 -11.23
CA SER A 434 -41.50 -3.55 -10.85
C SER A 434 -42.35 -3.85 -9.60
N LYS A 435 -42.39 -2.93 -8.63
CA LYS A 435 -43.26 -3.07 -7.45
C LYS A 435 -44.75 -2.81 -7.74
N GLU A 436 -45.04 -2.00 -8.73
CA GLU A 436 -46.42 -1.81 -9.22
C GLU A 436 -46.89 -3.03 -10.02
N GLU A 437 -46.05 -3.58 -10.89
CA GLU A 437 -46.34 -4.83 -11.61
C GLU A 437 -46.53 -6.04 -10.67
N GLU A 438 -45.71 -6.14 -9.62
CA GLU A 438 -45.81 -7.19 -8.61
C GLU A 438 -47.09 -7.02 -7.75
N ARG A 439 -47.49 -5.79 -7.43
CA ARG A 439 -48.75 -5.48 -6.76
C ARG A 439 -49.94 -5.74 -7.66
N GLU A 440 -49.90 -5.35 -8.94
CA GLU A 440 -50.97 -5.66 -9.89
C GLU A 440 -51.10 -7.17 -10.13
N MET A 441 -49.97 -7.88 -10.20
CA MET A 441 -49.99 -9.32 -10.35
C MET A 441 -50.57 -10.02 -9.10
N THR A 442 -50.21 -9.53 -7.89
CA THR A 442 -50.77 -10.08 -6.62
C THR A 442 -52.27 -9.81 -6.52
N THR A 443 -52.69 -8.58 -6.88
CA THR A 443 -54.12 -8.25 -6.90
C THR A 443 -54.93 -8.99 -7.94
N LEU A 444 -54.32 -9.31 -9.09
CA LEU A 444 -54.93 -10.14 -10.14
C LEU A 444 -55.04 -11.63 -9.73
N ILE A 445 -54.08 -12.13 -8.94
CA ILE A 445 -54.13 -13.48 -8.36
C ILE A 445 -55.18 -13.57 -7.27
N ASP A 446 -55.24 -12.60 -6.36
CA ASP A 446 -56.27 -12.54 -5.30
C ASP A 446 -57.70 -12.41 -5.88
N ASN A 447 -57.89 -11.56 -6.89
CA ASN A 447 -59.19 -11.46 -7.56
C ASN A 447 -59.57 -12.70 -8.37
N LYS A 448 -58.60 -13.53 -8.86
CA LYS A 448 -58.93 -14.83 -9.48
C LYS A 448 -59.29 -15.90 -8.47
N ILE A 449 -58.76 -15.82 -7.27
CA ILE A 449 -59.09 -16.77 -6.18
C ILE A 449 -60.48 -16.48 -5.66
N ASP A 450 -60.89 -15.23 -5.53
CA ASP A 450 -62.24 -14.85 -5.05
C ASP A 450 -63.39 -15.19 -6.05
N VAL A 451 -63.06 -15.25 -7.37
CA VAL A 451 -64.08 -15.65 -8.38
C VAL A 451 -64.33 -17.15 -8.43
N GLN A 452 -63.49 -18.00 -7.86
CA GLN A 452 -63.70 -19.46 -7.81
C GLN A 452 -64.45 -19.98 -6.57
N ILE A 453 -64.82 -19.13 -5.62
CA ILE A 453 -65.56 -19.50 -4.42
C ILE A 453 -66.97 -18.89 -4.45
N VAL A 454 -67.73 -19.19 -5.51
CA VAL A 454 -69.17 -19.00 -5.54
C VAL A 454 -69.84 -20.36 -5.36
N PRO A 455 -70.51 -20.65 -4.24
CA PRO A 455 -71.18 -21.91 -4.07
C PRO A 455 -72.45 -21.96 -4.98
N THR A 456 -72.46 -22.87 -5.91
CA THR A 456 -73.69 -23.23 -6.64
C THR A 456 -74.65 -23.92 -5.70
N ASN A 457 -75.55 -23.16 -5.07
CA ASN A 457 -76.77 -23.71 -4.53
C ASN A 457 -77.74 -23.99 -5.66
N ARG A 458 -78.00 -25.28 -5.87
CA ARG A 458 -79.20 -25.77 -6.59
C ARG A 458 -80.01 -26.59 -5.60
N SER A 459 -81.19 -26.11 -5.37
CA SER A 459 -82.36 -26.83 -4.88
C SER A 459 -82.76 -28.02 -5.78
#